data_f18b8e8da90fb96e6ce74b1d51bf8dfb
#
_entry.id   f18b8e8da90fb96e6ce74b1d51bf8dfb
#
_cell.length_a   1.000
_cell.length_b   1.000
_cell.length_c   1.000
_cell.angle_alpha   90.00
_cell.angle_beta   90.00
_cell.angle_gamma   90.00
#
_symmetry.space_group_name_H-M   'P 1'
#
loop_
_entity.id
_entity.type
_entity.pdbx_description
1 polymer ?
#
loop_
_entity_poly.entity_id
_entity_poly.type
_entity_poly.pdbx_seq_one_letter_code
_entity_poly.pdbx_strand_id
1 'polypeptide(L)'
;MRKQFPQYYRVSQSDLLKRFDECVFIFDSCVLLDIFRMKEELVDKMFNVIEHYKDQIRVPYHAASEYYKNINVVLKFQLNKIRESQKSFEAFIKTFQAQRNYPYISPEASDLLDKLKNQIDKDFSEQTLYLEKQLVQGLHQNKLAQLLDGCVLEAFSSTELMEIEKQGETRYANHIPPGWKDASKDENRYGDLINWMEILRYAKQNAKTIIFISNDVKEDWVQKEMGKNIGVQPLLLEEFYEKKGNHTPIRDKIAISCI
;
A
#
# COMPACT_ATOMS: atom_id res chain seq x y z
N MET A 1 -10.94 29.41 15.37
CA MET A 1 -11.23 28.47 14.28
C MET A 1 -10.21 27.33 14.23
N ARG A 2 -8.91 27.56 14.00
CA ARG A 2 -7.89 26.49 13.82
C ARG A 2 -7.77 25.52 15.02
N LYS A 3 -7.95 26.01 16.25
CA LYS A 3 -7.94 25.16 17.47
C LYS A 3 -9.22 24.33 17.64
N GLN A 4 -10.36 24.83 17.15
CA GLN A 4 -11.66 24.16 17.27
C GLN A 4 -11.95 23.22 16.11
N PHE A 5 -11.34 23.46 14.95
CA PHE A 5 -11.54 22.69 13.73
C PHE A 5 -10.20 22.28 13.12
N PRO A 6 -9.32 21.56 13.86
CA PRO A 6 -8.00 21.19 13.38
C PRO A 6 -8.03 20.25 12.16
N GLN A 7 -9.09 19.45 12.02
CA GLN A 7 -9.31 18.49 10.94
C GLN A 7 -9.37 19.10 9.54
N TYR A 8 -9.67 20.41 9.42
CA TYR A 8 -9.73 21.11 8.13
C TYR A 8 -8.42 21.82 7.76
N TYR A 9 -7.40 21.73 8.61
CA TYR A 9 -6.11 22.37 8.36
C TYR A 9 -5.04 21.35 8.04
N ARG A 10 -4.53 21.41 6.82
CA ARG A 10 -3.46 20.54 6.37
C ARG A 10 -2.19 20.77 7.19
N VAL A 11 -1.48 19.70 7.45
CA VAL A 11 -0.11 19.78 7.97
C VAL A 11 0.78 20.22 6.83
N SER A 12 1.56 21.28 7.02
CA SER A 12 2.52 21.70 6.00
C SER A 12 3.66 20.68 5.89
N GLN A 13 4.23 20.54 4.70
CA GLN A 13 5.40 19.68 4.50
C GLN A 13 6.56 20.08 5.42
N SER A 14 6.76 21.38 5.63
CA SER A 14 7.79 21.88 6.54
C SER A 14 7.54 21.50 8.01
N ASP A 15 6.27 21.43 8.44
CA ASP A 15 5.93 20.99 9.79
C ASP A 15 6.08 19.48 9.96
N LEU A 16 5.85 18.69 8.92
CA LEU A 16 6.10 17.24 8.92
C LEU A 16 7.60 16.96 9.01
N LEU A 17 8.42 17.63 8.18
CA LEU A 17 9.86 17.44 8.15
C LEU A 17 10.52 17.76 9.50
N LYS A 18 10.06 18.80 10.22
CA LYS A 18 10.55 19.14 11.56
C LYS A 18 10.31 18.07 12.62
N ARG A 19 9.41 17.12 12.36
CA ARG A 19 9.01 16.08 13.31
C ARG A 19 9.32 14.69 12.80
N PHE A 20 9.98 14.59 11.67
CA PHE A 20 10.24 13.32 11.00
C PHE A 20 11.02 12.35 11.92
N ASP A 21 11.94 12.87 12.71
CA ASP A 21 12.74 12.07 13.65
C ASP A 21 11.95 11.64 14.91
N GLU A 22 10.80 12.25 15.18
CA GLU A 22 9.98 11.97 16.37
C GLU A 22 8.66 11.25 16.03
N CYS A 23 8.31 11.15 14.76
CA CYS A 23 7.06 10.54 14.33
C CYS A 23 7.13 9.01 14.31
N VAL A 24 5.96 8.39 14.23
CA VAL A 24 5.80 6.96 13.98
C VAL A 24 5.21 6.78 12.59
N PHE A 25 5.86 5.95 11.79
CA PHE A 25 5.37 5.53 10.49
C PHE A 25 4.53 4.27 10.66
N ILE A 26 3.29 4.33 10.27
CA ILE A 26 2.43 3.15 10.26
C ILE A 26 2.26 2.70 8.81
N PHE A 27 2.67 1.48 8.53
CA PHE A 27 2.60 0.90 7.18
C PHE A 27 1.35 0.06 7.02
N ASP A 28 0.65 0.33 5.93
CA ASP A 28 -0.46 -0.50 5.46
C ASP A 28 0.04 -1.76 4.73
N SER A 29 -0.80 -2.77 4.60
CA SER A 29 -0.53 -4.02 3.88
C SER A 29 -0.10 -3.80 2.44
N CYS A 30 -0.73 -2.85 1.75
CA CYS A 30 -0.44 -2.52 0.36
C CYS A 30 1.00 -2.03 0.17
N VAL A 31 1.54 -1.26 1.12
CA VAL A 31 2.93 -0.76 1.09
C VAL A 31 3.93 -1.92 1.24
N LEU A 32 3.65 -2.86 2.14
CA LEU A 32 4.48 -4.04 2.32
C LEU A 32 4.45 -4.96 1.08
N LEU A 33 3.28 -5.09 0.44
CA LEU A 33 3.10 -5.89 -0.77
C LEU A 33 3.77 -5.27 -2.01
N ASP A 34 4.02 -3.97 -2.01
CA ASP A 34 4.69 -3.29 -3.14
C ASP A 34 6.13 -3.76 -3.36
N ILE A 35 6.79 -4.30 -2.33
CA ILE A 35 8.11 -4.94 -2.45
C ILE A 35 8.10 -6.02 -3.54
N PHE A 36 6.98 -6.71 -3.76
CA PHE A 36 6.84 -7.74 -4.80
C PHE A 36 6.40 -7.18 -6.17
N ARG A 37 6.20 -5.87 -6.30
CA ARG A 37 5.79 -5.17 -7.53
C ARG A 37 6.88 -4.27 -8.08
N MET A 38 7.83 -3.90 -7.25
CA MET A 38 8.93 -2.98 -7.56
C MET A 38 10.06 -3.69 -8.31
N LYS A 39 10.84 -2.91 -9.07
CA LYS A 39 12.13 -3.37 -9.58
C LYS A 39 13.09 -3.59 -8.42
N GLU A 40 14.01 -4.56 -8.58
CA GLU A 40 14.97 -4.96 -7.54
C GLU A 40 15.75 -3.78 -6.93
N GLU A 41 16.20 -2.83 -7.77
CA GLU A 41 16.90 -1.62 -7.30
C GLU A 41 16.06 -0.74 -6.36
N LEU A 42 14.73 -0.72 -6.55
CA LEU A 42 13.80 0.01 -5.67
C LEU A 42 13.51 -0.77 -4.40
N VAL A 43 13.47 -2.09 -4.49
CA VAL A 43 13.30 -2.98 -3.34
C VAL A 43 14.46 -2.79 -2.35
N ASP A 44 15.70 -2.74 -2.83
CA ASP A 44 16.87 -2.52 -1.97
C ASP A 44 16.82 -1.15 -1.28
N LYS A 45 16.41 -0.10 -2.01
CA LYS A 45 16.20 1.23 -1.41
C LYS A 45 15.13 1.19 -0.34
N MET A 46 14.01 0.49 -0.58
CA MET A 46 12.93 0.34 0.39
C MET A 46 13.41 -0.39 1.65
N PHE A 47 14.16 -1.47 1.51
CA PHE A 47 14.75 -2.17 2.66
C PHE A 47 15.69 -1.27 3.47
N ASN A 48 16.53 -0.48 2.80
CA ASN A 48 17.43 0.46 3.48
C ASN A 48 16.66 1.52 4.26
N VAL A 49 15.55 2.03 3.71
CA VAL A 49 14.66 2.99 4.41
C VAL A 49 14.00 2.31 5.62
N ILE A 50 13.47 1.10 5.46
CA ILE A 50 12.86 0.34 6.55
C ILE A 50 13.88 0.09 7.66
N GLU A 51 15.08 -0.35 7.33
CA GLU A 51 16.15 -0.60 8.30
C GLU A 51 16.55 0.67 9.06
N HIS A 52 16.65 1.79 8.35
CA HIS A 52 16.99 3.07 8.96
C HIS A 52 15.93 3.57 9.96
N TYR A 53 14.66 3.37 9.64
CA TYR A 53 13.55 3.88 10.45
C TYR A 53 12.82 2.79 11.26
N LYS A 54 13.38 1.58 11.38
CA LYS A 54 12.70 0.43 12.01
C LYS A 54 12.12 0.72 13.39
N ASP A 55 12.83 1.49 14.21
CA ASP A 55 12.38 1.82 15.57
C ASP A 55 11.15 2.74 15.59
N GLN A 56 10.93 3.47 14.50
CA GLN A 56 9.79 4.37 14.29
C GLN A 56 8.66 3.71 13.48
N ILE A 57 8.90 2.53 12.87
CA ILE A 57 7.88 1.84 12.06
C ILE A 57 6.98 1.01 12.96
N ARG A 58 5.68 1.04 12.66
CA ARG A 58 4.66 0.14 13.22
C ARG A 58 3.77 -0.38 12.09
N VAL A 59 3.30 -1.61 12.26
CA VAL A 59 2.39 -2.26 11.31
C VAL A 59 1.16 -2.73 12.09
N PRO A 60 -0.05 -2.31 11.72
CA PRO A 60 -1.26 -2.86 12.31
C PRO A 60 -1.28 -4.38 12.18
N TYR A 61 -1.74 -5.09 13.18
CA TYR A 61 -1.79 -6.55 13.16
C TYR A 61 -2.61 -7.07 11.98
N HIS A 62 -3.75 -6.42 11.73
CA HIS A 62 -4.60 -6.79 10.61
C HIS A 62 -3.89 -6.57 9.27
N ALA A 63 -3.20 -5.45 9.09
CA ALA A 63 -2.40 -5.18 7.88
C ALA A 63 -1.28 -6.21 7.70
N ALA A 64 -0.60 -6.62 8.77
CA ALA A 64 0.39 -7.69 8.71
C ALA A 64 -0.24 -9.04 8.31
N SER A 65 -1.42 -9.36 8.85
CA SER A 65 -2.18 -10.57 8.46
C SER A 65 -2.57 -10.55 6.99
N GLU A 66 -3.08 -9.42 6.48
CA GLU A 66 -3.41 -9.23 5.07
C GLU A 66 -2.18 -9.38 4.17
N TYR A 67 -1.06 -8.80 4.57
CA TYR A 67 0.20 -8.95 3.85
C TYR A 67 0.54 -10.44 3.64
N TYR A 68 0.55 -11.24 4.71
CA TYR A 68 0.88 -12.68 4.59
C TYR A 68 -0.14 -13.44 3.74
N LYS A 69 -1.42 -13.13 3.83
CA LYS A 69 -2.47 -13.77 3.01
C LYS A 69 -2.31 -13.45 1.52
N ASN A 70 -1.80 -12.26 1.19
CA ASN A 70 -1.81 -11.75 -0.18
C ASN A 70 -0.46 -11.85 -0.92
N ILE A 71 0.65 -12.24 -0.28
CA ILE A 71 1.96 -12.38 -0.94
C ILE A 71 1.87 -13.24 -2.21
N ASN A 72 1.35 -14.46 -2.05
CA ASN A 72 1.26 -15.39 -3.17
C ASN A 72 0.30 -14.92 -4.28
N VAL A 73 -0.76 -14.19 -3.91
CA VAL A 73 -1.70 -13.60 -4.87
C VAL A 73 -0.97 -12.54 -5.70
N VAL A 74 -0.21 -11.67 -5.05
CA VAL A 74 0.57 -10.62 -5.73
C VAL A 74 1.63 -11.22 -6.63
N LEU A 75 2.42 -12.19 -6.15
CA LEU A 75 3.46 -12.84 -6.96
C LEU A 75 2.87 -13.54 -8.19
N LYS A 76 1.79 -14.29 -8.02
CA LYS A 76 1.08 -14.94 -9.14
C LYS A 76 0.55 -13.91 -10.14
N PHE A 77 0.03 -12.79 -9.66
CA PHE A 77 -0.43 -11.71 -10.53
C PHE A 77 0.72 -11.13 -11.37
N GLN A 78 1.90 -10.87 -10.77
CA GLN A 78 3.06 -10.39 -11.51
C GLN A 78 3.54 -11.41 -12.56
N LEU A 79 3.63 -12.70 -12.20
CA LEU A 79 3.97 -13.77 -13.15
C LEU A 79 2.99 -13.84 -14.32
N ASN A 80 1.69 -13.71 -14.06
CA ASN A 80 0.68 -13.70 -15.11
C ASN A 80 0.81 -12.46 -16.01
N LYS A 81 1.15 -11.29 -15.46
CA LYS A 81 1.39 -10.07 -16.26
C LYS A 81 2.57 -10.23 -17.21
N ILE A 82 3.66 -10.87 -16.78
CA ILE A 82 4.78 -11.18 -17.68
C ILE A 82 4.30 -12.08 -18.83
N ARG A 83 3.58 -13.16 -18.51
CA ARG A 83 3.06 -14.11 -19.52
C ARG A 83 2.09 -13.44 -20.52
N GLU A 84 1.20 -12.58 -20.02
CA GLU A 84 0.28 -11.81 -20.87
C GLU A 84 1.04 -10.85 -21.80
N SER A 85 2.04 -10.16 -21.25
CA SER A 85 2.89 -9.24 -22.02
C SER A 85 3.69 -9.97 -23.09
N GLN A 86 4.24 -11.15 -22.76
CA GLN A 86 4.97 -11.99 -23.73
C GLN A 86 4.06 -12.41 -24.87
N LYS A 87 2.85 -12.94 -24.58
CA LYS A 87 1.88 -13.32 -25.61
C LYS A 87 1.48 -12.15 -26.51
N SER A 88 1.25 -10.97 -25.90
CA SER A 88 0.89 -9.77 -26.66
C SER A 88 2.03 -9.32 -27.59
N PHE A 89 3.25 -9.39 -27.10
CA PHE A 89 4.43 -9.04 -27.89
C PHE A 89 4.69 -10.03 -29.02
N GLU A 90 4.54 -11.34 -28.77
CA GLU A 90 4.63 -12.37 -29.81
C GLU A 90 3.55 -12.19 -30.91
N ALA A 91 2.32 -11.86 -30.49
CA ALA A 91 1.24 -11.57 -31.42
C ALA A 91 1.54 -10.34 -32.28
N PHE A 92 2.11 -9.28 -31.68
CA PHE A 92 2.56 -8.10 -32.42
C PHE A 92 3.63 -8.43 -33.45
N ILE A 93 4.66 -9.20 -33.09
CA ILE A 93 5.72 -9.61 -34.01
C ILE A 93 5.17 -10.42 -35.21
N LYS A 94 4.25 -11.36 -34.94
CA LYS A 94 3.62 -12.19 -35.98
C LYS A 94 2.90 -11.38 -37.05
N THR A 95 2.41 -10.18 -36.73
CA THR A 95 1.76 -9.32 -37.74
C THR A 95 2.69 -8.92 -38.87
N PHE A 96 4.00 -8.85 -38.62
CA PHE A 96 5.01 -8.46 -39.62
C PHE A 96 5.68 -9.64 -40.34
N GLN A 97 5.44 -10.85 -39.87
CA GLN A 97 6.03 -12.07 -40.45
C GLN A 97 5.18 -12.67 -41.61
N ALA A 98 4.01 -12.09 -41.86
CA ALA A 98 3.12 -12.56 -42.92
C ALA A 98 3.70 -12.27 -44.32
N GLN A 99 3.82 -13.31 -45.18
CA GLN A 99 4.39 -13.16 -46.52
C GLN A 99 3.37 -12.71 -47.60
N ARG A 100 2.09 -12.69 -47.28
CA ARG A 100 1.04 -12.47 -48.30
C ARG A 100 0.09 -11.29 -48.02
N ASN A 101 0.17 -10.69 -46.83
CA ASN A 101 -0.74 -9.60 -46.41
C ASN A 101 0.04 -8.46 -45.80
N TYR A 102 -0.42 -7.22 -45.99
CA TYR A 102 0.11 -6.05 -45.30
C TYR A 102 -0.18 -6.14 -43.79
N PRO A 103 0.65 -5.51 -42.94
CA PRO A 103 1.83 -4.70 -43.31
C PRO A 103 3.11 -5.52 -43.54
N TYR A 104 4.00 -5.03 -44.41
CA TYR A 104 5.38 -5.54 -44.58
C TYR A 104 6.37 -4.54 -43.97
N ILE A 105 7.48 -5.06 -43.48
CA ILE A 105 8.61 -4.27 -42.99
C ILE A 105 9.87 -4.55 -43.81
N SER A 106 10.82 -3.62 -43.80
CA SER A 106 12.09 -3.82 -44.47
C SER A 106 12.93 -4.91 -43.80
N PRO A 107 13.89 -5.53 -44.50
CA PRO A 107 14.81 -6.50 -43.90
C PRO A 107 15.54 -5.94 -42.71
N GLU A 108 15.99 -4.68 -42.75
CA GLU A 108 16.65 -4.00 -41.64
C GLU A 108 15.72 -3.85 -40.42
N ALA A 109 14.44 -3.54 -40.65
CA ALA A 109 13.45 -3.46 -39.57
C ALA A 109 13.15 -4.85 -39.00
N SER A 110 13.14 -5.90 -39.83
CA SER A 110 12.99 -7.29 -39.36
C SER A 110 14.14 -7.70 -38.45
N ASP A 111 15.40 -7.43 -38.87
CA ASP A 111 16.59 -7.73 -38.03
C ASP A 111 16.59 -7.01 -36.69
N LEU A 112 16.13 -5.76 -36.65
CA LEU A 112 15.98 -5.00 -35.39
C LEU A 112 14.89 -5.60 -34.52
N LEU A 113 13.77 -6.02 -35.10
CA LEU A 113 12.67 -6.63 -34.39
C LEU A 113 13.07 -7.96 -33.76
N ASP A 114 13.85 -8.78 -34.51
CA ASP A 114 14.36 -10.06 -33.99
C ASP A 114 15.37 -9.86 -32.83
N LYS A 115 16.25 -8.86 -32.93
CA LYS A 115 17.15 -8.49 -31.84
C LYS A 115 16.37 -8.02 -30.60
N LEU A 116 15.37 -7.18 -30.80
CA LEU A 116 14.50 -6.72 -29.74
C LEU A 116 13.74 -7.88 -29.07
N LYS A 117 13.20 -8.79 -29.90
CA LYS A 117 12.52 -9.99 -29.42
C LYS A 117 13.42 -10.81 -28.50
N ASN A 118 14.64 -11.12 -28.96
CA ASN A 118 15.58 -11.91 -28.19
C ASN A 118 15.93 -11.23 -26.83
N GLN A 119 16.08 -9.91 -26.83
CA GLN A 119 16.35 -9.18 -25.57
C GLN A 119 15.14 -9.21 -24.63
N ILE A 120 13.93 -8.96 -25.12
CA ILE A 120 12.71 -9.00 -24.32
C ILE A 120 12.44 -10.39 -23.76
N ASP A 121 12.64 -11.45 -24.56
CA ASP A 121 12.47 -12.84 -24.12
C ASP A 121 13.46 -13.18 -22.99
N LYS A 122 14.70 -12.67 -23.08
CA LYS A 122 15.70 -12.79 -22.02
C LYS A 122 15.24 -12.07 -20.75
N ASP A 123 14.84 -10.80 -20.86
CA ASP A 123 14.40 -9.99 -19.74
C ASP A 123 13.18 -10.61 -19.03
N PHE A 124 12.20 -11.11 -19.78
CA PHE A 124 11.05 -11.80 -19.23
C PHE A 124 11.40 -13.12 -18.53
N SER A 125 12.37 -13.85 -19.07
CA SER A 125 12.86 -15.09 -18.46
C SER A 125 13.57 -14.81 -17.14
N GLU A 126 14.40 -13.77 -17.07
CA GLU A 126 15.09 -13.34 -15.86
C GLU A 126 14.09 -12.88 -14.78
N GLN A 127 13.10 -12.06 -15.15
CA GLN A 127 12.06 -11.59 -14.24
C GLN A 127 11.18 -12.75 -13.74
N THR A 128 10.84 -13.70 -14.61
CA THR A 128 10.08 -14.90 -14.23
C THR A 128 10.85 -15.71 -13.20
N LEU A 129 12.13 -16.00 -13.45
CA LEU A 129 12.99 -16.73 -12.52
C LEU A 129 13.13 -16.02 -11.18
N TYR A 130 13.27 -14.69 -11.20
CA TYR A 130 13.32 -13.87 -9.98
C TYR A 130 12.05 -14.00 -9.15
N LEU A 131 10.86 -13.84 -9.77
CA LEU A 131 9.58 -13.95 -9.06
C LEU A 131 9.31 -15.38 -8.57
N GLU A 132 9.70 -16.39 -9.33
CA GLU A 132 9.61 -17.80 -8.91
C GLU A 132 10.51 -18.08 -7.69
N LYS A 133 11.70 -17.51 -7.64
CA LYS A 133 12.56 -17.58 -6.46
C LYS A 133 11.90 -16.92 -5.25
N GLN A 134 11.26 -15.75 -5.43
CA GLN A 134 10.50 -15.11 -4.33
C GLN A 134 9.36 -16.01 -3.84
N LEU A 135 8.63 -16.65 -4.77
CA LEU A 135 7.51 -17.53 -4.43
C LEU A 135 7.96 -18.78 -3.64
N VAL A 136 9.10 -19.38 -4.04
CA VAL A 136 9.59 -20.66 -3.46
C VAL A 136 10.43 -20.43 -2.22
N GLN A 137 11.31 -19.43 -2.23
CA GLN A 137 12.30 -19.20 -1.17
C GLN A 137 11.89 -18.09 -0.19
N GLY A 138 10.93 -17.24 -0.56
CA GLY A 138 10.43 -16.17 0.31
C GLY A 138 11.50 -15.16 0.72
N LEU A 139 12.49 -14.87 -0.13
CA LEU A 139 13.67 -14.06 0.25
C LEU A 139 13.27 -12.69 0.79
N HIS A 140 12.40 -11.97 0.08
CA HIS A 140 11.94 -10.65 0.52
C HIS A 140 11.00 -10.74 1.71
N GLN A 141 10.14 -11.76 1.75
CA GLN A 141 9.27 -12.03 2.89
C GLN A 141 10.08 -12.23 4.17
N ASN A 142 11.12 -13.06 4.12
CA ASN A 142 11.97 -13.34 5.26
C ASN A 142 12.77 -12.10 5.71
N LYS A 143 13.33 -11.34 4.74
CA LYS A 143 14.06 -10.10 5.03
C LYS A 143 13.14 -9.07 5.68
N LEU A 144 11.92 -8.89 5.15
CA LEU A 144 10.95 -7.96 5.72
C LEU A 144 10.50 -8.40 7.12
N ALA A 145 10.22 -9.68 7.33
CA ALA A 145 9.86 -10.24 8.63
C ALA A 145 10.95 -9.99 9.68
N GLN A 146 12.23 -10.15 9.30
CA GLN A 146 13.35 -9.87 10.18
C GLN A 146 13.49 -8.37 10.51
N LEU A 147 13.31 -7.49 9.52
CA LEU A 147 13.42 -6.04 9.72
C LEU A 147 12.29 -5.48 10.58
N LEU A 148 11.09 -6.03 10.44
CA LEU A 148 9.88 -5.58 11.15
C LEU A 148 9.54 -6.45 12.37
N ASP A 149 10.48 -7.27 12.83
CA ASP A 149 10.28 -8.04 14.07
C ASP A 149 10.09 -7.09 15.26
N GLY A 150 9.02 -7.34 16.04
CA GLY A 150 8.60 -6.45 17.12
C GLY A 150 7.93 -5.12 16.69
N CYS A 151 7.74 -4.87 15.38
CA CYS A 151 7.07 -3.67 14.88
C CYS A 151 5.53 -3.85 14.73
N VAL A 152 5.02 -5.08 14.78
CA VAL A 152 3.60 -5.37 14.62
C VAL A 152 2.86 -4.98 15.90
N LEU A 153 1.74 -4.25 15.75
CA LEU A 153 0.88 -3.87 16.87
C LEU A 153 0.16 -5.09 17.44
N GLU A 154 -0.32 -4.96 18.68
CA GLU A 154 -1.10 -6.02 19.32
C GLU A 154 -2.44 -6.25 18.60
N ALA A 155 -2.81 -7.51 18.43
CA ALA A 155 -4.10 -7.88 17.86
C ALA A 155 -5.27 -7.45 18.77
N PHE A 156 -6.43 -7.27 18.19
CA PHE A 156 -7.68 -7.26 18.95
C PHE A 156 -8.08 -8.70 19.32
N SER A 157 -8.69 -8.85 20.49
CA SER A 157 -9.36 -10.09 20.89
C SER A 157 -10.58 -10.34 20.01
N SER A 158 -11.07 -11.59 19.98
CA SER A 158 -12.28 -11.95 19.21
C SER A 158 -13.51 -11.13 19.64
N THR A 159 -13.61 -10.79 20.93
CA THR A 159 -14.70 -9.96 21.44
C THR A 159 -14.61 -8.53 20.93
N GLU A 160 -13.43 -7.93 20.95
CA GLU A 160 -13.20 -6.58 20.41
C GLU A 160 -13.46 -6.54 18.91
N LEU A 161 -13.05 -7.57 18.16
CA LEU A 161 -13.33 -7.66 16.72
C LEU A 161 -14.83 -7.70 16.43
N MET A 162 -15.61 -8.49 17.17
CA MET A 162 -17.07 -8.52 17.01
C MET A 162 -17.70 -7.15 17.31
N GLU A 163 -17.20 -6.42 18.30
CA GLU A 163 -17.67 -5.07 18.60
C GLU A 163 -17.32 -4.08 17.48
N ILE A 164 -16.12 -4.16 16.92
CA ILE A 164 -15.69 -3.33 15.78
C ILE A 164 -16.54 -3.62 14.55
N GLU A 165 -16.80 -4.89 14.23
CA GLU A 165 -17.65 -5.28 13.11
C GLU A 165 -19.09 -4.77 13.27
N LYS A 166 -19.66 -4.89 14.46
CA LYS A 166 -20.98 -4.34 14.78
C LYS A 166 -21.02 -2.81 14.65
N GLN A 167 -19.97 -2.11 15.08
CA GLN A 167 -19.83 -0.68 14.85
C GLN A 167 -19.71 -0.38 13.35
N GLY A 168 -18.99 -1.24 12.61
CA GLY A 168 -18.80 -1.16 11.18
C GLY A 168 -20.11 -1.16 10.39
N GLU A 169 -21.09 -1.96 10.78
CA GLU A 169 -22.43 -1.94 10.16
C GLU A 169 -23.06 -0.56 10.22
N THR A 170 -23.06 0.06 11.39
CA THR A 170 -23.62 1.40 11.59
C THR A 170 -22.80 2.47 10.87
N ARG A 171 -21.46 2.37 10.92
CA ARG A 171 -20.55 3.31 10.24
C ARG A 171 -20.77 3.30 8.73
N TYR A 172 -20.83 2.12 8.13
CA TYR A 172 -20.96 1.95 6.68
C TYR A 172 -22.32 2.40 6.18
N ALA A 173 -23.40 2.12 6.92
CA ALA A 173 -24.73 2.63 6.61
C ALA A 173 -24.79 4.17 6.60
N ASN A 174 -23.98 4.84 7.42
CA ASN A 174 -23.91 6.29 7.52
C ASN A 174 -22.70 6.90 6.77
N HIS A 175 -21.98 6.13 5.94
CA HIS A 175 -20.79 6.56 5.20
C HIS A 175 -19.71 7.18 6.10
N ILE A 176 -19.54 6.67 7.34
CA ILE A 176 -18.50 7.09 8.26
C ILE A 176 -17.19 6.34 7.90
N PRO A 177 -16.10 7.05 7.55
CA PRO A 177 -14.84 6.43 7.15
C PRO A 177 -14.12 5.76 8.33
N PRO A 178 -13.15 4.83 8.05
CA PRO A 178 -12.82 4.30 6.73
C PRO A 178 -13.62 3.03 6.42
N GLY A 179 -13.48 2.51 5.19
CA GLY A 179 -13.88 1.16 4.80
C GLY A 179 -15.30 1.03 4.26
N TRP A 180 -16.13 2.08 4.27
CA TRP A 180 -17.50 1.98 3.75
C TRP A 180 -17.56 1.71 2.23
N LYS A 181 -16.50 2.01 1.48
CA LYS A 181 -16.37 1.63 0.06
C LYS A 181 -16.27 0.10 -0.13
N ASP A 182 -15.85 -0.61 0.90
CA ASP A 182 -15.71 -2.07 0.89
C ASP A 182 -16.95 -2.80 1.47
N ALA A 183 -18.03 -2.07 1.73
CA ALA A 183 -19.27 -2.59 2.33
C ALA A 183 -19.90 -3.77 1.57
N SER A 184 -19.65 -3.89 0.27
CA SER A 184 -20.17 -4.98 -0.59
C SER A 184 -19.22 -6.19 -0.69
N LYS A 185 -18.07 -6.19 -0.04
CA LYS A 185 -17.15 -7.32 -0.07
C LYS A 185 -17.67 -8.46 0.79
N ASP A 186 -17.54 -9.69 0.29
CA ASP A 186 -17.88 -10.89 1.05
C ASP A 186 -16.82 -11.21 2.11
N GLU A 187 -15.55 -10.98 1.79
CA GLU A 187 -14.41 -11.20 2.68
C GLU A 187 -13.71 -9.89 3.02
N ASN A 188 -13.19 -9.81 4.24
CA ASN A 188 -12.42 -8.66 4.74
C ASN A 188 -13.16 -7.31 4.62
N ARG A 189 -14.48 -7.33 4.75
CA ARG A 189 -15.35 -6.16 4.64
C ARG A 189 -14.95 -5.03 5.58
N TYR A 190 -14.52 -5.37 6.80
CA TYR A 190 -14.16 -4.43 7.86
C TYR A 190 -12.65 -4.23 8.02
N GLY A 191 -11.83 -4.71 7.09
CA GLY A 191 -10.36 -4.65 7.19
C GLY A 191 -9.83 -3.25 7.41
N ASP A 192 -10.26 -2.29 6.60
CA ASP A 192 -9.88 -0.88 6.73
C ASP A 192 -10.28 -0.29 8.09
N LEU A 193 -11.47 -0.65 8.58
CA LEU A 193 -11.94 -0.22 9.90
C LEU A 193 -11.12 -0.84 11.03
N ILE A 194 -10.79 -2.13 10.95
CA ILE A 194 -9.96 -2.80 11.95
C ILE A 194 -8.58 -2.16 12.00
N ASN A 195 -7.94 -1.95 10.84
CA ASN A 195 -6.66 -1.25 10.74
C ASN A 195 -6.73 0.14 11.39
N TRP A 196 -7.80 0.89 11.11
CA TRP A 196 -8.00 2.22 11.70
C TRP A 196 -8.14 2.17 13.23
N MET A 197 -8.90 1.22 13.76
CA MET A 197 -9.06 1.05 15.20
C MET A 197 -7.76 0.65 15.90
N GLU A 198 -6.90 -0.17 15.26
CA GLU A 198 -5.56 -0.48 15.77
C GLU A 198 -4.68 0.77 15.81
N ILE A 199 -4.73 1.62 14.77
CA ILE A 199 -4.03 2.91 14.72
C ILE A 199 -4.51 3.84 15.85
N LEU A 200 -5.83 3.95 16.06
CA LEU A 200 -6.40 4.77 17.12
C LEU A 200 -6.03 4.27 18.51
N ARG A 201 -6.03 2.95 18.73
CA ARG A 201 -5.58 2.33 19.98
C ARG A 201 -4.12 2.67 20.26
N TYR A 202 -3.26 2.51 19.27
CA TYR A 202 -1.85 2.87 19.39
C TYR A 202 -1.66 4.38 19.66
N ALA A 203 -2.38 5.23 18.95
CA ALA A 203 -2.33 6.69 19.14
C ALA A 203 -2.74 7.13 20.54
N LYS A 204 -3.73 6.46 21.14
CA LYS A 204 -4.20 6.73 22.51
C LYS A 204 -3.13 6.37 23.55
N GLN A 205 -2.36 5.31 23.31
CA GLN A 205 -1.31 4.83 24.21
C GLN A 205 -0.02 5.63 24.09
N ASN A 206 0.22 6.24 22.92
CA ASN A 206 1.47 6.90 22.59
C ASN A 206 1.24 8.34 22.11
N ALA A 207 1.86 9.30 22.79
CA ALA A 207 1.74 10.73 22.48
C ALA A 207 2.68 11.17 21.33
N LYS A 208 2.67 10.43 20.20
CA LYS A 208 3.55 10.70 19.03
C LYS A 208 2.74 11.18 17.83
N THR A 209 3.40 11.90 16.93
CA THR A 209 2.88 12.18 15.58
C THR A 209 2.85 10.88 14.80
N ILE A 210 1.76 10.58 14.12
CA ILE A 210 1.62 9.39 13.28
C ILE A 210 1.61 9.81 11.81
N ILE A 211 2.38 9.10 11.01
CA ILE A 211 2.34 9.17 9.55
C ILE A 211 1.88 7.80 9.06
N PHE A 212 0.62 7.70 8.63
CA PHE A 212 0.09 6.49 8.02
C PHE A 212 0.44 6.48 6.55
N ILE A 213 1.11 5.44 6.10
CA ILE A 213 1.59 5.26 4.73
C ILE A 213 0.76 4.16 4.08
N SER A 214 -0.01 4.53 3.07
CA SER A 214 -0.89 3.64 2.31
C SER A 214 -0.95 4.09 0.85
N ASN A 215 -1.17 3.14 -0.05
CA ASN A 215 -1.53 3.39 -1.45
C ASN A 215 -3.04 3.43 -1.68
N ASP A 216 -3.84 3.31 -0.62
CA ASP A 216 -5.29 3.41 -0.73
C ASP A 216 -5.70 4.88 -0.87
N VAL A 217 -6.20 5.19 -2.07
CA VAL A 217 -6.69 6.52 -2.44
C VAL A 217 -8.22 6.55 -2.59
N LYS A 218 -8.92 5.58 -1.96
CA LYS A 218 -10.39 5.59 -1.94
C LYS A 218 -10.92 6.84 -1.24
N GLU A 219 -12.14 7.23 -1.59
CA GLU A 219 -12.78 8.43 -1.05
C GLU A 219 -13.08 8.36 0.45
N ASP A 220 -13.07 7.19 1.03
CA ASP A 220 -13.23 6.97 2.46
C ASP A 220 -11.92 7.13 3.26
N TRP A 221 -10.78 7.20 2.59
CA TRP A 221 -9.49 7.57 3.19
C TRP A 221 -9.07 8.99 2.85
N VAL A 222 -9.29 9.42 1.60
CA VAL A 222 -8.82 10.70 1.09
C VAL A 222 -9.97 11.53 0.54
N GLN A 223 -9.96 12.80 0.88
CA GLN A 223 -10.87 13.78 0.29
C GLN A 223 -10.45 14.07 -1.14
N LYS A 224 -11.41 13.99 -2.07
CA LYS A 224 -11.19 14.29 -3.49
C LYS A 224 -12.02 15.47 -3.93
N GLU A 225 -11.41 16.36 -4.72
CA GLU A 225 -12.07 17.45 -5.38
C GLU A 225 -11.58 17.57 -6.82
N MET A 226 -12.47 17.65 -7.76
CA MET A 226 -12.16 17.74 -9.20
C MET A 226 -11.15 16.65 -9.66
N GLY A 227 -11.27 15.42 -9.14
CA GLY A 227 -10.42 14.30 -9.45
C GLY A 227 -9.02 14.34 -8.78
N LYS A 228 -8.75 15.31 -7.92
CA LYS A 228 -7.47 15.44 -7.20
C LYS A 228 -7.63 15.05 -5.74
N ASN A 229 -6.64 14.34 -5.21
CA ASN A 229 -6.55 14.09 -3.78
C ASN A 229 -6.14 15.40 -3.08
N ILE A 230 -7.00 15.90 -2.20
CA ILE A 230 -6.77 17.19 -1.52
C ILE A 230 -6.39 17.03 -0.04
N GLY A 231 -6.46 15.84 0.50
CA GLY A 231 -6.06 15.55 1.89
C GLY A 231 -6.74 14.32 2.45
N VAL A 232 -6.50 14.10 3.73
CA VAL A 232 -7.16 13.05 4.52
C VAL A 232 -8.63 13.40 4.70
N GLN A 233 -9.50 12.40 4.78
CA GLN A 233 -10.91 12.61 5.14
C GLN A 233 -11.03 13.32 6.50
N PRO A 234 -11.73 14.48 6.57
CA PRO A 234 -11.83 15.26 7.81
C PRO A 234 -12.40 14.47 8.99
N LEU A 235 -13.36 13.56 8.74
CA LEU A 235 -13.95 12.72 9.78
C LEU A 235 -12.94 11.76 10.43
N LEU A 236 -11.95 11.25 9.68
CA LEU A 236 -10.86 10.46 10.25
C LEU A 236 -9.98 11.31 11.17
N LEU A 237 -9.66 12.52 10.74
CA LEU A 237 -8.87 13.45 11.56
C LEU A 237 -9.62 13.86 12.82
N GLU A 238 -10.93 14.11 12.74
CA GLU A 238 -11.80 14.44 13.87
C GLU A 238 -11.79 13.30 14.88
N GLU A 239 -12.09 12.07 14.46
CA GLU A 239 -12.05 10.88 15.32
C GLU A 239 -10.67 10.67 15.96
N PHE A 240 -9.60 10.86 15.20
CA PHE A 240 -8.24 10.76 15.73
C PHE A 240 -7.96 11.76 16.86
N TYR A 241 -8.39 13.02 16.68
CA TYR A 241 -8.18 14.05 17.70
C TYR A 241 -9.08 13.86 18.92
N GLU A 242 -10.31 13.38 18.75
CA GLU A 242 -11.23 13.09 19.87
C GLU A 242 -10.73 11.93 20.74
N LYS A 243 -10.29 10.84 20.13
CA LYS A 243 -9.80 9.65 20.83
C LYS A 243 -8.51 9.91 21.62
N LYS A 244 -7.71 10.88 21.21
CA LYS A 244 -6.48 11.28 21.89
C LYS A 244 -6.71 12.18 23.10
N GLY A 245 -7.94 12.68 23.34
CA GLY A 245 -8.34 13.56 24.43
C GLY A 245 -8.12 15.04 24.11
N ASN A 246 -9.13 15.87 24.42
CA ASN A 246 -9.22 17.30 24.09
C ASN A 246 -8.15 18.23 24.72
N HIS A 247 -7.12 17.70 25.39
CA HIS A 247 -6.10 18.50 26.11
C HIS A 247 -4.70 18.44 25.47
N THR A 248 -4.54 17.75 24.36
CA THR A 248 -3.22 17.67 23.70
C THR A 248 -3.07 18.86 22.75
N PRO A 249 -1.98 19.65 22.88
CA PRO A 249 -1.73 20.73 21.94
C PRO A 249 -1.62 20.17 20.52
N ILE A 250 -1.90 21.00 19.50
CA ILE A 250 -1.82 20.76 18.04
C ILE A 250 -0.54 19.99 17.59
N ARG A 251 0.24 19.46 18.54
CA ARG A 251 1.53 18.79 18.31
C ARG A 251 1.40 17.37 17.76
N ASP A 252 0.31 16.68 18.07
CA ASP A 252 0.14 15.28 17.67
C ASP A 252 -0.79 15.23 16.46
N LYS A 253 -0.23 14.95 15.31
CA LYS A 253 -0.93 14.99 14.03
C LYS A 253 -0.87 13.62 13.37
N ILE A 254 -1.91 13.28 12.66
CA ILE A 254 -1.87 12.20 11.68
C ILE A 254 -1.74 12.80 10.29
N ALA A 255 -0.86 12.25 9.48
CA ALA A 255 -0.79 12.49 8.05
C ALA A 255 -0.98 11.15 7.35
N ILE A 256 -1.76 11.13 6.27
CA ILE A 256 -1.85 9.97 5.37
C ILE A 256 -1.04 10.36 4.15
N SER A 257 0.02 9.61 3.87
CA SER A 257 0.84 9.76 2.69
C SER A 257 0.54 8.61 1.75
N CYS A 258 0.09 8.93 0.53
CA CYS A 258 0.04 7.98 -0.57
C CYS A 258 1.40 8.05 -1.29
N ILE A 259 2.03 6.90 -1.51
CA ILE A 259 3.29 6.77 -2.24
C ILE A 259 3.01 6.70 -3.74
#